data_a054db910cc1ccefeca58e6d65eba187
#
_entry.id   a054db910cc1ccefeca58e6d65eba187
#
_cell.length_a   1.000
_cell.length_b   1.000
_cell.length_c   1.000
_cell.angle_alpha   90.00
_cell.angle_beta   90.00
_cell.angle_gamma   90.00
#
_symmetry.space_group_name_H-M   'P 1'
#
loop_
_entity.id
_entity.type
_entity.pdbx_description
1 polymer ?
#
loop_
_entity_poly.entity_id
_entity_poly.type
_entity_poly.pdbx_seq_one_letter_code
_entity_poly.pdbx_strand_id
1 'polypeptide(L)'
;MKHFGLAAVSVLAMAASVAAAPMQMPESVTMSTQQFSNYTPKKGPVTFNHASHMSVSCVTCHHTVPDTYTFQSCTSEGCHDNIATRTDENSVYRAFHTGQDKRSCVACHRDIKKQGLGDAPLACNSCHIQE
;
A
#
# COMPACT_ATOMS: atom_id res chain seq x y z
N MET A 1 29.90 -0.07 70.64
CA MET A 1 29.26 0.78 69.66
C MET A 1 29.60 0.15 68.28
N LYS A 2 28.57 -0.45 67.62
CA LYS A 2 28.74 -1.11 66.31
C LYS A 2 28.15 -0.18 65.26
N HIS A 3 28.99 0.35 64.37
CA HIS A 3 28.57 1.16 63.24
C HIS A 3 28.15 0.25 62.07
N PHE A 4 26.86 0.25 61.73
CA PHE A 4 26.32 -0.33 60.53
C PHE A 4 26.46 0.69 59.38
N GLY A 5 27.36 0.43 58.45
CA GLY A 5 27.45 1.20 57.22
C GLY A 5 26.36 0.78 56.22
N LEU A 6 25.46 1.69 55.87
CA LEU A 6 24.50 1.50 54.78
C LEU A 6 25.25 1.71 53.46
N ALA A 7 25.36 0.66 52.66
CA ALA A 7 25.84 0.76 51.27
C ALA A 7 24.65 1.10 50.39
N ALA A 8 24.66 2.30 49.82
CA ALA A 8 23.68 2.71 48.82
C ALA A 8 24.03 2.06 47.47
N VAL A 9 23.18 1.17 46.97
CA VAL A 9 23.27 0.59 45.62
C VAL A 9 22.55 1.51 44.68
N SER A 10 23.31 2.26 43.88
CA SER A 10 22.77 3.10 42.81
C SER A 10 22.47 2.23 41.58
N VAL A 11 21.20 1.96 41.31
CA VAL A 11 20.74 1.31 40.06
C VAL A 11 20.67 2.33 38.96
N LEU A 12 21.65 2.28 38.05
CA LEU A 12 21.68 3.10 36.85
C LEU A 12 20.73 2.47 35.80
N ALA A 13 19.52 3.02 35.65
CA ALA A 13 18.59 2.60 34.62
C ALA A 13 19.07 3.13 33.26
N MET A 14 19.62 2.26 32.41
CA MET A 14 19.88 2.60 31.01
C MET A 14 18.56 2.58 30.25
N ALA A 15 18.06 3.76 29.89
CA ALA A 15 16.97 3.91 28.94
C ALA A 15 17.50 3.65 27.53
N ALA A 16 17.23 2.47 26.98
CA ALA A 16 17.50 2.18 25.57
C ALA A 16 16.46 2.94 24.71
N SER A 17 16.90 3.97 24.03
CA SER A 17 16.09 4.66 23.02
C SER A 17 15.94 3.72 21.83
N VAL A 18 14.75 3.15 21.63
CA VAL A 18 14.39 2.44 20.40
C VAL A 18 14.13 3.51 19.33
N ALA A 19 15.12 3.81 18.52
CA ALA A 19 14.93 4.60 17.33
C ALA A 19 14.08 3.77 16.35
N ALA A 20 12.87 4.24 16.05
CA ALA A 20 12.06 3.63 14.99
C ALA A 20 12.83 3.75 13.66
N ALA A 21 13.04 2.62 12.99
CA ALA A 21 13.65 2.64 11.67
C ALA A 21 12.77 3.47 10.73
N PRO A 22 13.36 4.32 9.87
CA PRO A 22 12.57 5.08 8.91
C PRO A 22 11.81 4.12 8.00
N MET A 23 10.52 4.40 7.78
CA MET A 23 9.69 3.62 6.87
C MET A 23 10.30 3.72 5.46
N GLN A 24 10.70 2.59 4.90
CA GLN A 24 11.25 2.52 3.55
C GLN A 24 10.13 2.15 2.58
N MET A 25 9.72 3.13 1.78
CA MET A 25 8.78 2.91 0.67
C MET A 25 9.56 2.29 -0.50
N PRO A 26 9.15 1.14 -1.05
CA PRO A 26 9.77 0.60 -2.25
C PRO A 26 9.56 1.54 -3.44
N GLU A 27 10.57 1.73 -4.27
CA GLU A 27 10.47 2.58 -5.45
C GLU A 27 9.39 2.08 -6.41
N SER A 28 9.34 0.77 -6.61
CA SER A 28 8.30 0.12 -7.41
C SER A 28 7.84 -1.20 -6.80
N VAL A 29 6.62 -1.59 -7.12
CA VAL A 29 6.03 -2.88 -6.74
C VAL A 29 5.37 -3.52 -7.94
N THR A 30 5.53 -4.84 -8.08
CA THR A 30 4.82 -5.61 -9.10
C THR A 30 3.52 -6.13 -8.52
N MET A 31 2.41 -5.68 -9.08
CA MET A 31 1.07 -6.15 -8.74
C MET A 31 0.66 -7.26 -9.71
N SER A 32 0.39 -8.44 -9.18
CA SER A 32 -0.06 -9.60 -9.95
C SER A 32 -1.17 -10.34 -9.21
N THR A 33 -1.78 -11.29 -9.89
CA THR A 33 -2.79 -12.18 -9.31
C THR A 33 -2.26 -13.58 -9.04
N GLN A 34 -0.93 -13.75 -9.06
CA GLN A 34 -0.27 -15.05 -8.86
C GLN A 34 -0.51 -15.67 -7.48
N GLN A 35 -0.79 -14.83 -6.47
CA GLN A 35 -1.16 -15.30 -5.13
C GLN A 35 -2.51 -16.05 -5.10
N PHE A 36 -3.33 -15.90 -6.12
CA PHE A 36 -4.63 -16.56 -6.22
C PHE A 36 -4.50 -17.86 -7.03
N SER A 37 -4.33 -18.98 -6.37
CA SER A 37 -4.00 -20.28 -6.96
C SER A 37 -4.98 -20.81 -8.02
N ASN A 38 -6.25 -20.39 -7.96
CA ASN A 38 -7.32 -20.83 -8.86
C ASN A 38 -7.71 -19.77 -9.90
N TYR A 39 -6.81 -18.83 -10.19
CA TYR A 39 -7.09 -17.74 -11.11
C TYR A 39 -6.06 -17.67 -12.23
N THR A 40 -6.54 -17.68 -13.47
CA THR A 40 -5.70 -17.40 -14.63
C THR A 40 -5.96 -15.98 -15.13
N PRO A 41 -4.98 -15.07 -14.99
CA PRO A 41 -5.14 -13.69 -15.41
C PRO A 41 -5.23 -13.59 -16.94
N LYS A 42 -6.11 -12.70 -17.44
CA LYS A 42 -6.22 -12.39 -18.87
C LYS A 42 -5.19 -11.35 -19.34
N LYS A 43 -4.50 -10.73 -18.42
CA LYS A 43 -3.50 -9.69 -18.66
C LYS A 43 -2.29 -9.92 -17.75
N GLY A 44 -1.13 -9.50 -18.20
CA GLY A 44 0.10 -9.56 -17.43
C GLY A 44 0.09 -8.72 -16.16
N PRO A 45 1.12 -8.85 -15.33
CA PRO A 45 1.27 -8.05 -14.11
C PRO A 45 1.40 -6.56 -14.43
N VAL A 46 1.26 -5.73 -13.40
CA VAL A 46 1.44 -4.28 -13.48
C VAL A 46 2.59 -3.87 -12.58
N THR A 47 3.58 -3.17 -13.11
CA THR A 47 4.61 -2.53 -12.31
C THR A 47 4.13 -1.13 -11.92
N PHE A 48 3.89 -0.94 -10.64
CA PHE A 48 3.52 0.35 -10.07
C PHE A 48 4.78 1.05 -9.54
N ASN A 49 4.97 2.31 -9.92
CA ASN A 49 6.09 3.12 -9.47
C ASN A 49 5.61 4.20 -8.50
N HIS A 50 6.08 4.14 -7.25
CA HIS A 50 5.72 5.12 -6.23
C HIS A 50 6.25 6.51 -6.56
N ALA A 51 7.45 6.62 -7.14
CA ALA A 51 8.07 7.92 -7.43
C ALA A 51 7.20 8.77 -8.37
N SER A 52 6.52 8.15 -9.35
CA SER A 52 5.60 8.87 -10.24
C SER A 52 4.28 9.30 -9.58
N HIS A 53 4.01 8.85 -8.35
CA HIS A 53 2.79 9.15 -7.59
C HIS A 53 3.04 9.97 -6.32
N MET A 54 4.25 10.48 -6.13
CA MET A 54 4.64 11.23 -4.91
C MET A 54 3.86 12.52 -4.66
N SER A 55 3.19 13.06 -5.67
CA SER A 55 2.30 14.22 -5.52
C SER A 55 0.92 13.86 -4.95
N VAL A 56 0.59 12.57 -4.85
CA VAL A 56 -0.68 12.08 -4.31
C VAL A 56 -0.46 11.69 -2.85
N SER A 57 -1.42 12.06 -1.98
CA SER A 57 -1.36 11.66 -0.57
C SER A 57 -1.36 10.14 -0.44
N CYS A 58 -0.47 9.60 0.39
CA CYS A 58 -0.33 8.15 0.62
C CYS A 58 -1.65 7.48 1.00
N VAL A 59 -2.45 8.14 1.84
CA VAL A 59 -3.75 7.62 2.31
C VAL A 59 -4.84 7.62 1.24
N THR A 60 -4.61 8.24 0.09
CA THR A 60 -5.54 8.14 -1.04
C THR A 60 -5.59 6.70 -1.57
N CYS A 61 -4.45 6.02 -1.62
CA CYS A 61 -4.35 4.61 -2.02
C CYS A 61 -4.36 3.70 -0.80
N HIS A 62 -3.56 4.02 0.23
CA HIS A 62 -3.48 3.28 1.48
C HIS A 62 -4.54 3.75 2.48
N HIS A 63 -5.80 3.62 2.10
CA HIS A 63 -6.95 4.23 2.78
C HIS A 63 -7.25 3.67 4.18
N THR A 64 -6.67 2.52 4.55
CA THR A 64 -6.81 1.93 5.89
C THR A 64 -5.76 2.42 6.88
N VAL A 65 -4.68 3.07 6.43
CA VAL A 65 -3.58 3.55 7.29
C VAL A 65 -4.05 4.46 8.42
N PRO A 66 -5.00 5.38 8.22
CA PRO A 66 -5.49 6.22 9.33
C PRO A 66 -6.02 5.44 10.53
N ASP A 67 -6.57 4.25 10.28
CA ASP A 67 -7.17 3.41 11.32
C ASP A 67 -6.22 2.30 11.81
N THR A 68 -5.41 1.75 10.91
CA THR A 68 -4.56 0.57 11.19
C THR A 68 -3.11 0.93 11.50
N TYR A 69 -2.66 2.12 11.13
CA TYR A 69 -1.25 2.57 11.19
C TYR A 69 -0.27 1.63 10.45
N THR A 70 -0.79 0.85 9.49
CA THR A 70 -0.02 -0.16 8.73
C THR A 70 -0.24 0.01 7.24
N PHE A 71 0.86 -0.05 6.47
CA PHE A 71 0.80 -0.10 5.00
C PHE A 71 0.66 -1.54 4.55
N GLN A 72 -0.43 -1.84 3.88
CA GLN A 72 -0.74 -3.17 3.35
C GLN A 72 -0.91 -3.11 1.84
N SER A 73 -0.74 -4.25 1.18
CA SER A 73 -1.12 -4.40 -0.22
C SER A 73 -2.63 -4.29 -0.38
N CYS A 74 -3.09 -3.71 -1.49
CA CYS A 74 -4.52 -3.67 -1.81
C CYS A 74 -5.18 -5.06 -1.81
N THR A 75 -4.41 -6.10 -2.16
CA THR A 75 -4.87 -7.48 -2.26
C THR A 75 -4.50 -8.34 -1.06
N SER A 76 -4.17 -7.74 0.09
CA SER A 76 -4.00 -8.48 1.34
C SER A 76 -5.29 -9.19 1.72
N GLU A 77 -5.16 -10.32 2.45
CA GLU A 77 -6.30 -11.11 2.92
C GLU A 77 -7.30 -10.24 3.70
N GLY A 78 -8.58 -10.38 3.37
CA GLY A 78 -9.66 -9.60 3.95
C GLY A 78 -9.82 -8.17 3.39
N CYS A 79 -8.95 -7.76 2.45
CA CYS A 79 -9.06 -6.48 1.74
C CYS A 79 -9.68 -6.69 0.36
N HIS A 80 -8.96 -6.39 -0.71
CA HIS A 80 -9.43 -6.62 -2.09
C HIS A 80 -8.90 -7.95 -2.63
N ASP A 81 -9.37 -9.05 -2.09
CA ASP A 81 -8.91 -10.42 -2.38
C ASP A 81 -9.93 -11.28 -3.13
N ASN A 82 -11.14 -10.75 -3.39
CA ASN A 82 -12.16 -11.46 -4.15
C ASN A 82 -11.89 -11.38 -5.65
N ILE A 83 -11.56 -12.53 -6.26
CA ILE A 83 -11.34 -12.68 -7.71
C ILE A 83 -12.58 -13.18 -8.46
N ALA A 84 -13.61 -13.66 -7.76
CA ALA A 84 -14.79 -14.30 -8.35
C ALA A 84 -15.73 -13.29 -9.01
N THR A 85 -15.77 -12.06 -8.52
CA THR A 85 -16.66 -11.01 -9.04
C THR A 85 -15.87 -9.76 -9.44
N ARG A 86 -16.53 -8.87 -10.20
CA ARG A 86 -15.98 -7.56 -10.59
C ARG A 86 -16.66 -6.38 -9.90
N THR A 87 -17.72 -6.66 -9.15
CA THR A 87 -18.62 -5.62 -8.61
C THR A 87 -18.56 -5.48 -7.11
N ASP A 88 -18.17 -6.52 -6.39
CA ASP A 88 -18.09 -6.49 -4.93
C ASP A 88 -17.03 -5.49 -4.43
N GLU A 89 -17.24 -4.95 -3.26
CA GLU A 89 -16.34 -3.95 -2.67
C GLU A 89 -14.91 -4.48 -2.49
N ASN A 90 -14.77 -5.74 -2.10
CA ASN A 90 -13.50 -6.44 -1.93
C ASN A 90 -12.98 -7.10 -3.21
N SER A 91 -13.56 -6.79 -4.37
CA SER A 91 -13.09 -7.34 -5.65
C SER A 91 -11.73 -6.76 -6.04
N VAL A 92 -10.79 -7.66 -6.39
CA VAL A 92 -9.51 -7.28 -7.00
C VAL A 92 -9.71 -6.40 -8.23
N TYR A 93 -10.65 -6.79 -9.11
CA TYR A 93 -10.92 -6.01 -10.32
C TYR A 93 -11.41 -4.60 -10.00
N ARG A 94 -12.33 -4.47 -9.06
CA ARG A 94 -12.91 -3.19 -8.67
C ARG A 94 -11.88 -2.26 -8.06
N ALA A 95 -10.99 -2.74 -7.21
CA ALA A 95 -9.95 -1.95 -6.56
C ALA A 95 -9.10 -1.15 -7.55
N PHE A 96 -8.81 -1.72 -8.72
CA PHE A 96 -7.93 -1.11 -9.70
C PHE A 96 -8.65 -0.46 -10.89
N HIS A 97 -9.86 -0.96 -11.28
CA HIS A 97 -10.47 -0.65 -12.57
C HIS A 97 -11.82 0.07 -12.49
N THR A 98 -12.46 0.17 -11.31
CA THR A 98 -13.75 0.87 -11.24
C THR A 98 -13.62 2.33 -11.67
N GLY A 99 -14.64 2.83 -12.37
CA GLY A 99 -14.74 4.24 -12.71
C GLY A 99 -15.44 5.09 -11.65
N GLN A 100 -15.92 4.49 -10.58
CA GLN A 100 -16.76 5.14 -9.56
C GLN A 100 -15.98 5.50 -8.29
N ASP A 101 -14.97 4.73 -7.94
CA ASP A 101 -14.12 5.03 -6.79
C ASP A 101 -12.84 5.73 -7.24
N LYS A 102 -12.68 6.99 -6.86
CA LYS A 102 -11.51 7.80 -7.20
C LYS A 102 -10.18 7.26 -6.65
N ARG A 103 -10.21 6.27 -5.77
CA ARG A 103 -9.03 5.56 -5.27
C ARG A 103 -8.50 4.51 -6.26
N SER A 104 -9.33 4.07 -7.21
CA SER A 104 -8.86 3.15 -8.25
C SER A 104 -7.94 3.86 -9.26
N CYS A 105 -6.95 3.15 -9.78
CA CYS A 105 -6.03 3.68 -10.79
C CYS A 105 -6.78 4.28 -11.98
N VAL A 106 -7.75 3.54 -12.53
CA VAL A 106 -8.49 3.96 -13.73
C VAL A 106 -9.35 5.20 -13.48
N ALA A 107 -10.02 5.30 -12.33
CA ALA A 107 -10.84 6.46 -12.03
C ALA A 107 -9.99 7.72 -11.80
N CYS A 108 -8.92 7.59 -11.01
CA CYS A 108 -7.99 8.68 -10.75
C CYS A 108 -7.34 9.18 -12.05
N HIS A 109 -6.80 8.28 -12.88
CA HIS A 109 -6.16 8.62 -14.15
C HIS A 109 -7.13 9.28 -15.14
N ARG A 110 -8.38 8.82 -15.16
CA ARG A 110 -9.43 9.45 -15.97
C ARG A 110 -9.73 10.87 -15.51
N ASP A 111 -9.76 11.08 -14.20
CA ASP A 111 -10.02 12.40 -13.63
C ASP A 111 -8.86 13.36 -13.91
N ILE A 112 -7.62 12.93 -13.75
CA ILE A 112 -6.42 13.69 -14.12
C ILE A 112 -6.45 14.13 -15.59
N LYS A 113 -6.74 13.21 -16.51
CA LYS A 113 -6.85 13.54 -17.94
C LYS A 113 -7.99 14.50 -18.24
N LYS A 114 -9.15 14.31 -17.60
CA LYS A 114 -10.31 15.19 -17.78
C LYS A 114 -10.03 16.62 -17.31
N GLN A 115 -9.23 16.78 -16.28
CA GLN A 115 -8.85 18.08 -15.71
C GLN A 115 -7.63 18.69 -16.42
N GLY A 116 -6.99 17.99 -17.34
CA GLY A 116 -5.78 18.47 -18.02
C GLY A 116 -4.55 18.58 -17.10
N LEU A 117 -4.53 17.81 -16.00
CA LEU A 117 -3.46 17.85 -14.99
C LEU A 117 -2.27 16.96 -15.32
N GLY A 118 -2.33 16.18 -16.39
CA GLY A 118 -1.24 15.31 -16.83
C GLY A 118 -1.67 14.24 -17.81
N ASP A 119 -0.70 13.49 -18.32
CA ASP A 119 -0.92 12.37 -19.25
C ASP A 119 -0.89 11.04 -18.52
N ALA A 120 -1.92 10.77 -17.72
CA ALA A 120 -2.05 9.52 -16.99
C ALA A 120 -2.51 8.37 -17.92
N PRO A 121 -1.89 7.16 -17.85
CA PRO A 121 -2.23 6.05 -18.75
C PRO A 121 -3.63 5.50 -18.47
N LEU A 122 -4.36 5.16 -19.55
CA LEU A 122 -5.71 4.55 -19.45
C LEU A 122 -5.87 3.30 -20.33
N ALA A 123 -4.97 3.08 -21.30
CA ALA A 123 -5.04 1.90 -22.14
C ALA A 123 -4.59 0.65 -21.35
N CYS A 124 -5.24 -0.48 -21.59
CA CYS A 124 -4.90 -1.74 -20.89
C CYS A 124 -3.40 -2.07 -20.96
N ASN A 125 -2.80 -1.93 -22.14
CA ASN A 125 -1.39 -2.28 -22.37
C ASN A 125 -0.41 -1.20 -21.86
N SER A 126 -0.89 -0.05 -21.41
CA SER A 126 -0.04 0.96 -20.76
C SER A 126 0.23 0.63 -19.30
N CYS A 127 -0.57 -0.25 -18.70
CA CYS A 127 -0.41 -0.73 -17.33
C CYS A 127 0.00 -2.21 -17.33
N HIS A 128 -0.70 -3.05 -18.12
CA HIS A 128 -0.42 -4.48 -18.23
C HIS A 128 0.62 -4.72 -19.32
N ILE A 129 1.84 -4.97 -18.91
CA ILE A 129 2.93 -5.34 -19.83
C ILE A 129 2.65 -6.77 -20.32
N GLN A 130 2.67 -6.97 -21.64
CA GLN A 130 2.67 -8.29 -22.25
C GLN A 130 4.11 -8.76 -22.27
N GLU A 131 4.41 -9.88 -21.64
CA GLU A 131 5.65 -10.62 -21.86
C GLU A 131 5.61 -11.32 -23.22
#